data_d017918677e7d4088464a02c6964ecb5
#
_entry.id   d017918677e7d4088464a02c6964ecb5
#
_cell.length_a   1.000
_cell.length_b   1.000
_cell.length_c   1.000
_cell.angle_alpha   90.00
_cell.angle_beta   90.00
_cell.angle_gamma   90.00
#
_symmetry.space_group_name_H-M   'P 1'
#
loop_
_entity.id
_entity.type
_entity.pdbx_description
1 polymer ?
#
loop_
_entity_poly.entity_id
_entity_poly.type
_entity_poly.pdbx_seq_one_letter_code
_entity_poly.pdbx_strand_id
1 'polypeptide(L)'
;MIDLRSDTLTRPTEEMRKAMYNAEVGDAGRVDSSGRGEDPTVNRLEDMAAQLMGKEAAMFVPSGTMGNLTALMTFCSAGQHVGVGRKLHVYHNEKAAFRDRPGGLIPEFFETDYRSIPKISSIKALVEKKIINLLCLENSLNFAGGTCITKEQINSICTLAHEKGVAVHLDGTRINNAAIYLNTPVDELVAPVNSVMFCLSKGLGAPVGSMLCGDHDFIVEAKKTRTSIGGTMRQAGVLAAAGIVAIQKERDRLVEDHENARLLAERIEHNRKININIEDVQTNIIRMDVSPSSYDAKTFQQGLEKRGLKANAISEKFIRMVTYREIQRDDIIEASNIINDFCELL
;
A
#
# COMPACT_ATOMS: atom_id res chain seq x y z
N MET A 1 5.23 3.53 25.95
CA MET A 1 5.88 3.90 24.66
C MET A 1 4.89 3.56 23.55
N ILE A 2 4.29 4.57 22.97
CA ILE A 2 3.31 4.43 21.87
C ILE A 2 4.08 4.50 20.55
N ASP A 3 3.87 3.53 19.66
CA ASP A 3 4.60 3.45 18.39
C ASP A 3 3.67 3.64 17.19
N LEU A 4 3.61 4.88 16.67
CA LEU A 4 2.81 5.25 15.50
C LEU A 4 3.64 5.33 14.21
N ARG A 5 4.76 4.63 14.11
CA ARG A 5 5.63 4.73 12.94
C ARG A 5 5.04 4.08 11.69
N SER A 6 4.38 2.91 11.84
CA SER A 6 3.87 2.15 10.69
C SER A 6 2.94 1.02 11.11
N ASP A 7 1.93 0.73 10.30
CA ASP A 7 1.10 -0.48 10.39
C ASP A 7 1.84 -1.77 10.02
N THR A 8 3.08 -1.70 9.56
CA THR A 8 3.97 -2.87 9.42
C THR A 8 4.37 -3.47 10.77
N LEU A 9 4.06 -2.79 11.87
CA LEU A 9 4.26 -3.26 13.23
C LEU A 9 3.11 -4.15 13.73
N THR A 10 2.02 -4.22 13.00
CA THR A 10 0.87 -5.10 13.31
C THR A 10 1.35 -6.55 13.42
N ARG A 11 1.00 -7.20 14.52
CA ARG A 11 1.42 -8.59 14.81
C ARG A 11 0.35 -9.58 14.35
N PRO A 12 0.73 -10.82 13.97
CA PRO A 12 -0.25 -11.84 13.66
C PRO A 12 -1.07 -12.21 14.91
N THR A 13 -2.40 -12.38 14.70
CA THR A 13 -3.31 -12.83 15.76
C THR A 13 -2.99 -14.25 16.20
N GLU A 14 -3.52 -14.65 17.37
CA GLU A 14 -3.41 -16.04 17.82
C GLU A 14 -4.06 -17.00 16.82
N GLU A 15 -5.18 -16.59 16.21
CA GLU A 15 -5.82 -17.38 15.15
C GLU A 15 -4.94 -17.54 13.91
N MET A 16 -4.26 -16.48 13.47
CA MET A 16 -3.29 -16.57 12.38
C MET A 16 -2.15 -17.54 12.73
N ARG A 17 -1.60 -17.45 13.94
CA ARG A 17 -0.54 -18.36 14.41
C ARG A 17 -0.99 -19.82 14.42
N LYS A 18 -2.22 -20.09 14.88
CA LYS A 18 -2.82 -21.42 14.88
C LYS A 18 -3.06 -21.91 13.45
N ALA A 19 -3.54 -21.06 12.56
CA ALA A 19 -3.71 -21.39 11.15
C ALA A 19 -2.38 -21.74 10.48
N MET A 20 -1.30 -20.99 10.75
CA MET A 20 0.05 -21.27 10.27
C MET A 20 0.57 -22.64 10.76
N TYR A 21 0.35 -22.96 12.04
CA TYR A 21 0.78 -24.22 12.63
C TYR A 21 0.07 -25.42 12.01
N ASN A 22 -1.21 -25.30 11.66
CA ASN A 22 -2.04 -26.38 11.10
C ASN A 22 -2.12 -26.33 9.55
N ALA A 23 -1.34 -25.48 8.88
CA ALA A 23 -1.44 -25.32 7.45
C ALA A 23 -1.10 -26.61 6.70
N GLU A 24 -1.95 -27.01 5.78
CA GLU A 24 -1.61 -28.02 4.78
C GLU A 24 -0.66 -27.39 3.75
N VAL A 25 0.44 -28.07 3.43
CA VAL A 25 1.49 -27.52 2.59
C VAL A 25 1.86 -28.45 1.44
N GLY A 26 2.37 -27.86 0.38
CA GLY A 26 2.94 -28.54 -0.79
C GLY A 26 4.02 -27.66 -1.42
N ASP A 27 4.52 -28.00 -2.60
CA ASP A 27 5.53 -27.20 -3.29
C ASP A 27 4.86 -26.10 -4.15
N ALA A 28 4.76 -24.89 -3.59
CA ALA A 28 4.20 -23.73 -4.30
C ALA A 28 5.03 -23.30 -5.54
N GLY A 29 6.29 -23.75 -5.62
CA GLY A 29 7.17 -23.48 -6.77
C GLY A 29 7.06 -24.50 -7.91
N ARG A 30 6.46 -25.66 -7.66
CA ARG A 30 6.20 -26.67 -8.66
C ARG A 30 4.81 -26.43 -9.26
N VAL A 31 4.78 -25.90 -10.47
CA VAL A 31 3.54 -25.48 -11.12
C VAL A 31 3.17 -26.42 -12.26
N ASP A 32 1.87 -26.66 -12.44
CA ASP A 32 1.31 -27.37 -13.57
C ASP A 32 1.19 -26.49 -14.83
N SER A 33 0.59 -27.00 -15.89
CA SER A 33 0.41 -26.27 -17.17
C SER A 33 -0.49 -25.04 -17.04
N SER A 34 -1.32 -24.96 -16.00
CA SER A 34 -2.14 -23.77 -15.70
C SER A 34 -1.43 -22.74 -14.84
N GLY A 35 -0.17 -22.98 -14.46
CA GLY A 35 0.59 -22.13 -13.53
C GLY A 35 0.19 -22.30 -12.08
N ARG A 36 -0.59 -23.34 -11.73
CA ARG A 36 -1.04 -23.61 -10.36
C ARG A 36 -0.01 -24.48 -9.62
N GLY A 37 0.38 -24.04 -8.42
CA GLY A 37 1.31 -24.76 -7.57
C GLY A 37 0.70 -25.97 -6.85
N GLU A 38 1.55 -26.84 -6.27
CA GLU A 38 1.09 -28.01 -5.52
C GLU A 38 0.70 -27.68 -4.05
N ASP A 39 0.91 -26.44 -3.56
CA ASP A 39 0.55 -26.03 -2.20
C ASP A 39 -0.94 -25.64 -2.10
N PRO A 40 -1.80 -26.45 -1.43
CA PRO A 40 -3.24 -26.22 -1.43
C PRO A 40 -3.62 -24.96 -0.66
N THR A 41 -2.87 -24.59 0.38
CA THR A 41 -3.16 -23.38 1.17
C THR A 41 -2.79 -22.11 0.41
N VAL A 42 -1.68 -22.12 -0.35
CA VAL A 42 -1.34 -21.01 -1.25
C VAL A 42 -2.40 -20.86 -2.33
N ASN A 43 -2.82 -21.96 -2.96
CA ASN A 43 -3.85 -21.95 -3.98
C ASN A 43 -5.16 -21.35 -3.45
N ARG A 44 -5.59 -21.73 -2.26
CA ARG A 44 -6.78 -21.17 -1.61
C ARG A 44 -6.66 -19.68 -1.35
N LEU A 45 -5.49 -19.21 -0.90
CA LEU A 45 -5.25 -17.77 -0.70
C LEU A 45 -5.30 -17.01 -2.02
N GLU A 46 -4.68 -17.55 -3.09
CA GLU A 46 -4.68 -16.96 -4.43
C GLU A 46 -6.11 -16.85 -4.97
N ASP A 47 -6.93 -17.90 -4.85
CA ASP A 47 -8.34 -17.90 -5.27
C ASP A 47 -9.16 -16.84 -4.50
N MET A 48 -8.98 -16.76 -3.18
CA MET A 48 -9.67 -15.76 -2.35
C MET A 48 -9.25 -14.33 -2.69
N ALA A 49 -7.97 -14.10 -2.97
CA ALA A 49 -7.47 -12.77 -3.35
C ALA A 49 -8.00 -12.34 -4.72
N ALA A 50 -8.05 -13.26 -5.70
CA ALA A 50 -8.63 -13.02 -7.01
C ALA A 50 -10.12 -12.65 -6.88
N GLN A 51 -10.89 -13.43 -6.14
CA GLN A 51 -12.30 -13.17 -5.87
C GLN A 51 -12.50 -11.82 -5.18
N LEU A 52 -11.70 -11.51 -4.15
CA LEU A 52 -11.78 -10.25 -3.41
C LEU A 52 -11.56 -9.03 -4.30
N MET A 53 -10.64 -9.13 -5.25
CA MET A 53 -10.29 -8.02 -6.16
C MET A 53 -11.10 -8.04 -7.47
N GLY A 54 -12.04 -9.01 -7.65
CA GLY A 54 -12.78 -9.14 -8.89
C GLY A 54 -11.87 -9.37 -10.12
N LYS A 55 -10.72 -10.05 -9.92
CA LYS A 55 -9.77 -10.40 -10.97
C LYS A 55 -9.80 -11.89 -11.27
N GLU A 56 -9.32 -12.28 -12.44
CA GLU A 56 -9.35 -13.68 -12.89
C GLU A 56 -8.41 -14.58 -12.10
N ALA A 57 -7.24 -14.04 -11.71
CA ALA A 57 -6.22 -14.78 -10.99
C ALA A 57 -5.43 -13.91 -10.03
N ALA A 58 -4.73 -14.56 -9.10
CA ALA A 58 -3.80 -13.90 -8.18
C ALA A 58 -2.55 -14.75 -7.96
N MET A 59 -1.52 -14.10 -7.42
CA MET A 59 -0.26 -14.72 -7.06
C MET A 59 0.20 -14.22 -5.69
N PHE A 60 0.59 -15.15 -4.80
CA PHE A 60 1.20 -14.83 -3.53
C PHE A 60 2.68 -14.45 -3.71
N VAL A 61 3.09 -13.35 -3.10
CA VAL A 61 4.47 -12.85 -3.11
C VAL A 61 4.95 -12.53 -1.70
N PRO A 62 6.26 -12.67 -1.40
CA PRO A 62 6.80 -12.43 -0.05
C PRO A 62 6.63 -10.98 0.43
N SER A 63 6.55 -10.00 -0.45
CA SER A 63 6.41 -8.59 -0.09
C SER A 63 5.69 -7.78 -1.16
N GLY A 64 5.13 -6.61 -0.78
CA GLY A 64 4.56 -5.66 -1.73
C GLY A 64 5.58 -5.14 -2.73
N THR A 65 6.80 -4.86 -2.28
CA THR A 65 7.91 -4.45 -3.15
C THR A 65 8.17 -5.48 -4.25
N MET A 66 8.17 -6.78 -3.92
CA MET A 66 8.30 -7.82 -4.95
C MET A 66 7.07 -7.89 -5.86
N GLY A 67 5.87 -7.71 -5.31
CA GLY A 67 4.63 -7.67 -6.11
C GLY A 67 4.64 -6.54 -7.14
N ASN A 68 4.96 -5.33 -6.72
CA ASN A 68 5.10 -4.18 -7.62
C ASN A 68 6.21 -4.39 -8.65
N LEU A 69 7.42 -4.80 -8.21
CA LEU A 69 8.53 -5.07 -9.13
C LEU A 69 8.17 -6.13 -10.17
N THR A 70 7.53 -7.22 -9.74
CA THR A 70 7.06 -8.28 -10.62
C THR A 70 6.05 -7.74 -11.64
N ALA A 71 5.07 -6.95 -11.21
CA ALA A 71 4.08 -6.36 -12.10
C ALA A 71 4.73 -5.46 -13.16
N LEU A 72 5.60 -4.55 -12.74
CA LEU A 72 6.30 -3.63 -13.65
C LEU A 72 7.15 -4.38 -14.68
N MET A 73 7.92 -5.39 -14.25
CA MET A 73 8.76 -6.21 -15.12
C MET A 73 7.98 -7.20 -16.01
N THR A 74 6.72 -7.50 -15.66
CA THR A 74 5.86 -8.34 -16.51
C THR A 74 5.23 -7.51 -17.61
N PHE A 75 4.81 -6.27 -17.33
CA PHE A 75 4.27 -5.35 -18.33
C PHE A 75 5.34 -4.72 -19.23
N CYS A 76 6.57 -4.55 -18.71
CA CYS A 76 7.61 -3.76 -19.37
C CYS A 76 8.95 -4.50 -19.41
N SER A 77 9.61 -4.45 -20.57
CA SER A 77 11.02 -4.83 -20.72
C SER A 77 11.96 -3.68 -20.37
N ALA A 78 13.23 -3.99 -20.07
CA ALA A 78 14.24 -2.97 -19.82
C ALA A 78 14.33 -1.96 -20.99
N GLY A 79 14.46 -0.68 -20.66
CA GLY A 79 14.42 0.42 -21.62
C GLY A 79 13.05 0.95 -21.98
N GLN A 80 11.96 0.27 -21.56
CA GLN A 80 10.60 0.77 -21.73
C GLN A 80 10.21 1.80 -20.67
N HIS A 81 9.24 2.63 -20.99
CA HIS A 81 8.85 3.79 -20.20
C HIS A 81 7.61 3.51 -19.36
N VAL A 82 7.63 3.97 -18.11
CA VAL A 82 6.55 3.82 -17.13
C VAL A 82 6.10 5.19 -16.62
N GLY A 83 4.81 5.50 -16.78
CA GLY A 83 4.19 6.68 -16.20
C GLY A 83 4.05 6.52 -14.68
N VAL A 84 4.63 7.42 -13.89
CA VAL A 84 4.65 7.32 -12.42
C VAL A 84 4.66 8.70 -11.78
N GLY A 85 4.04 8.84 -10.60
CA GLY A 85 4.15 10.06 -9.78
C GLY A 85 5.45 10.05 -8.96
N ARG A 86 6.12 11.20 -8.83
CA ARG A 86 7.40 11.30 -8.08
C ARG A 86 7.32 10.86 -6.62
N LYS A 87 6.13 10.97 -6.00
CA LYS A 87 5.87 10.60 -4.60
C LYS A 87 5.23 9.21 -4.46
N LEU A 88 4.97 8.46 -5.53
CA LEU A 88 4.48 7.10 -5.41
C LEU A 88 5.55 6.20 -4.77
N HIS A 89 5.12 5.28 -3.92
CA HIS A 89 6.01 4.42 -3.14
C HIS A 89 6.92 3.58 -4.05
N VAL A 90 6.38 3.06 -5.13
CA VAL A 90 7.10 2.25 -6.12
C VAL A 90 8.31 2.98 -6.74
N TYR A 91 8.22 4.31 -6.93
CA TYR A 91 9.34 5.11 -7.44
C TYR A 91 10.21 5.66 -6.31
N HIS A 92 9.60 6.20 -5.25
CA HIS A 92 10.33 6.92 -4.20
C HIS A 92 11.15 5.99 -3.31
N ASN A 93 10.58 4.85 -2.89
CA ASN A 93 11.20 3.94 -1.93
C ASN A 93 11.75 2.66 -2.57
N GLU A 94 11.04 2.06 -3.51
CA GLU A 94 11.41 0.73 -4.00
C GLU A 94 12.52 0.81 -5.04
N LYS A 95 12.43 1.72 -6.00
CA LYS A 95 13.45 2.06 -7.01
C LYS A 95 14.00 0.91 -7.87
N ALA A 96 13.85 -0.35 -7.47
CA ALA A 96 14.46 -1.49 -8.14
C ALA A 96 14.02 -1.63 -9.61
N ALA A 97 12.76 -1.30 -9.91
CA ALA A 97 12.25 -1.32 -11.28
C ALA A 97 12.94 -0.28 -12.18
N PHE A 98 13.38 0.85 -11.61
CA PHE A 98 13.93 2.02 -12.33
C PHE A 98 15.47 2.12 -12.27
N ARG A 99 16.14 1.11 -11.73
CA ARG A 99 17.61 0.98 -11.78
C ARG A 99 18.00 0.09 -12.96
N ASP A 100 19.26 0.15 -13.36
CA ASP A 100 19.80 -0.67 -14.46
C ASP A 100 19.50 -2.17 -14.27
N ARG A 101 19.44 -2.63 -13.03
CA ARG A 101 19.09 -4.00 -12.66
C ARG A 101 18.29 -4.00 -11.35
N PRO A 102 17.26 -4.83 -11.22
CA PRO A 102 16.74 -5.82 -12.18
C PRO A 102 15.85 -5.24 -13.28
N GLY A 103 15.21 -4.07 -13.09
CA GLY A 103 14.15 -3.60 -13.98
C GLY A 103 14.61 -2.85 -15.22
N GLY A 104 15.51 -1.87 -15.10
CA GLY A 104 15.98 -1.03 -16.20
C GLY A 104 14.91 -0.15 -16.87
N LEU A 105 13.80 0.15 -16.16
CA LEU A 105 12.67 0.92 -16.70
C LEU A 105 12.93 2.42 -16.60
N ILE A 106 12.36 3.19 -17.53
CA ILE A 106 12.51 4.64 -17.61
C ILE A 106 11.26 5.32 -17.03
N PRO A 107 11.39 6.09 -15.94
CA PRO A 107 10.23 6.77 -15.34
C PRO A 107 9.86 8.01 -16.14
N GLU A 108 8.58 8.14 -16.45
CA GLU A 108 7.93 9.33 -17.01
C GLU A 108 6.97 9.92 -15.99
N PHE A 109 7.20 11.17 -15.60
CA PHE A 109 6.47 11.74 -14.46
C PHE A 109 5.21 12.48 -14.87
N PHE A 110 4.09 12.11 -14.23
CA PHE A 110 2.88 12.92 -14.24
C PHE A 110 2.84 13.85 -13.01
N GLU A 111 2.11 14.96 -13.15
CA GLU A 111 1.86 15.89 -12.06
C GLU A 111 0.73 15.40 -11.16
N THR A 112 0.82 15.80 -9.90
CA THR A 112 -0.19 15.57 -8.88
C THR A 112 -0.61 16.88 -8.21
N ASP A 113 -1.75 16.89 -7.53
CA ASP A 113 -2.11 17.96 -6.62
C ASP A 113 -1.35 17.86 -5.26
N TYR A 114 -1.72 18.70 -4.30
CA TYR A 114 -1.09 18.70 -2.97
C TYR A 114 -1.39 17.43 -2.15
N ARG A 115 -2.47 16.73 -2.46
CA ARG A 115 -2.85 15.41 -1.91
C ARG A 115 -2.19 14.25 -2.65
N SER A 116 -1.32 14.54 -3.60
CA SER A 116 -0.68 13.60 -4.50
C SER A 116 -1.64 12.86 -5.44
N ILE A 117 -2.87 13.33 -5.60
CA ILE A 117 -3.83 12.79 -6.58
C ILE A 117 -3.37 13.18 -7.99
N PRO A 118 -3.32 12.24 -8.95
CA PRO A 118 -2.90 12.51 -10.32
C PRO A 118 -3.78 13.55 -11.00
N LYS A 119 -3.16 14.54 -11.64
CA LYS A 119 -3.89 15.51 -12.47
C LYS A 119 -4.25 14.86 -13.81
N ILE A 120 -5.53 14.76 -14.12
CA ILE A 120 -6.04 14.16 -15.37
C ILE A 120 -5.40 14.79 -16.61
N SER A 121 -5.21 16.11 -16.63
CA SER A 121 -4.55 16.82 -17.75
C SER A 121 -3.12 16.35 -17.97
N SER A 122 -2.37 16.06 -16.90
CA SER A 122 -1.00 15.56 -16.98
C SER A 122 -0.96 14.10 -17.44
N ILE A 123 -1.88 13.25 -16.97
CA ILE A 123 -2.03 11.88 -17.47
C ILE A 123 -2.34 11.89 -18.97
N LYS A 124 -3.33 12.70 -19.40
CA LYS A 124 -3.68 12.86 -20.82
C LYS A 124 -2.47 13.23 -21.66
N ALA A 125 -1.75 14.28 -21.27
CA ALA A 125 -0.54 14.74 -21.98
C ALA A 125 0.55 13.64 -22.04
N LEU A 126 0.66 12.80 -21.01
CA LEU A 126 1.65 11.72 -20.95
C LEU A 126 1.28 10.57 -21.90
N VAL A 127 0.03 10.09 -21.89
CA VAL A 127 -0.42 8.99 -22.76
C VAL A 127 -0.51 9.40 -24.23
N GLU A 128 -0.81 10.67 -24.53
CA GLU A 128 -0.83 11.20 -25.90
C GLU A 128 0.54 11.20 -26.58
N LYS A 129 1.63 11.30 -25.81
CA LYS A 129 3.00 11.17 -26.34
C LYS A 129 3.33 9.79 -26.85
N LYS A 130 2.53 8.75 -26.49
CA LYS A 130 2.70 7.33 -26.88
C LYS A 130 4.09 6.75 -26.53
N ILE A 131 4.70 7.27 -25.48
CA ILE A 131 6.04 6.81 -25.05
C ILE A 131 5.97 5.85 -23.86
N ILE A 132 4.89 5.86 -23.07
CA ILE A 132 4.74 4.97 -21.93
C ILE A 132 4.04 3.66 -22.30
N ASN A 133 4.51 2.57 -21.72
CA ASN A 133 3.97 1.23 -21.87
C ASN A 133 3.03 0.84 -20.73
N LEU A 134 3.27 1.44 -19.57
CA LEU A 134 2.54 1.19 -18.33
C LEU A 134 2.31 2.50 -17.59
N LEU A 135 1.16 2.65 -16.94
CA LEU A 135 0.87 3.70 -15.97
C LEU A 135 0.74 3.09 -14.58
N CYS A 136 1.49 3.62 -13.59
CA CYS A 136 1.40 3.22 -12.20
C CYS A 136 0.59 4.22 -11.39
N LEU A 137 -0.36 3.71 -10.61
CA LEU A 137 -1.13 4.45 -9.61
C LEU A 137 -0.84 3.90 -8.21
N GLU A 138 -1.23 4.61 -7.16
CA GLU A 138 -1.17 4.15 -5.77
C GLU A 138 -2.47 4.54 -5.05
N ASN A 139 -3.08 3.62 -4.26
CA ASN A 139 -4.25 3.89 -3.43
C ASN A 139 -4.24 2.99 -2.15
N SER A 140 -4.30 3.55 -0.94
CA SER A 140 -4.25 4.97 -0.60
C SER A 140 -2.81 5.53 -0.69
N LEU A 141 -2.70 6.84 -0.89
CA LEU A 141 -1.43 7.54 -1.16
C LEU A 141 -0.60 7.71 0.13
N ASN A 142 0.42 6.90 0.30
CA ASN A 142 1.22 6.78 1.54
C ASN A 142 1.87 8.10 1.98
N PHE A 143 2.53 8.82 1.06
CA PHE A 143 3.23 10.08 1.37
C PHE A 143 2.32 11.30 1.45
N ALA A 144 1.06 11.15 1.03
CA ALA A 144 0.06 12.19 1.13
C ALA A 144 -0.80 12.11 2.40
N GLY A 145 -0.46 11.20 3.33
CA GLY A 145 -1.24 11.02 4.56
C GLY A 145 -2.41 10.03 4.40
N GLY A 146 -2.30 9.10 3.44
CA GLY A 146 -3.33 8.08 3.22
C GLY A 146 -4.56 8.59 2.44
N THR A 147 -4.44 9.70 1.73
CA THR A 147 -5.51 10.20 0.86
C THR A 147 -5.86 9.20 -0.23
N CYS A 148 -7.13 9.18 -0.65
CA CYS A 148 -7.68 8.18 -1.55
C CYS A 148 -8.02 8.77 -2.91
N ILE A 149 -7.73 8.02 -3.97
CA ILE A 149 -8.20 8.28 -5.33
C ILE A 149 -9.59 7.64 -5.46
N THR A 150 -10.60 8.41 -5.87
CA THR A 150 -11.98 7.91 -5.98
C THR A 150 -12.14 6.95 -7.17
N LYS A 151 -13.22 6.16 -7.15
CA LYS A 151 -13.58 5.27 -8.25
C LYS A 151 -13.70 6.01 -9.59
N GLU A 152 -14.33 7.20 -9.58
CA GLU A 152 -14.52 8.02 -10.77
C GLU A 152 -13.19 8.54 -11.33
N GLN A 153 -12.26 8.91 -10.44
CA GLN A 153 -10.92 9.33 -10.84
C GLN A 153 -10.12 8.17 -11.43
N ILE A 154 -10.15 6.98 -10.80
CA ILE A 154 -9.49 5.78 -11.32
C ILE A 154 -10.06 5.42 -12.69
N ASN A 155 -11.41 5.40 -12.83
CA ASN A 155 -12.07 5.11 -14.10
C ASN A 155 -11.64 6.09 -15.20
N SER A 156 -11.63 7.40 -14.91
CA SER A 156 -11.21 8.42 -15.88
C SER A 156 -9.77 8.24 -16.33
N ILE A 157 -8.86 7.94 -15.39
CA ILE A 157 -7.44 7.70 -15.69
C ILE A 157 -7.28 6.43 -16.54
N CYS A 158 -7.93 5.32 -16.17
CA CYS A 158 -7.84 4.06 -16.88
C CYS A 158 -8.41 4.17 -18.31
N THR A 159 -9.53 4.86 -18.48
CA THR A 159 -10.11 5.11 -19.81
C THR A 159 -9.09 5.81 -20.72
N LEU A 160 -8.48 6.91 -20.24
CA LEU A 160 -7.46 7.62 -21.03
C LEU A 160 -6.25 6.77 -21.38
N ALA A 161 -5.80 5.91 -20.45
CA ALA A 161 -4.67 5.01 -20.69
C ALA A 161 -5.02 3.92 -21.70
N HIS A 162 -6.15 3.24 -21.52
CA HIS A 162 -6.59 2.12 -22.35
C HIS A 162 -6.91 2.56 -23.78
N GLU A 163 -7.49 3.74 -24.01
CA GLU A 163 -7.70 4.32 -25.34
C GLU A 163 -6.39 4.47 -26.15
N LYS A 164 -5.24 4.50 -25.46
CA LYS A 164 -3.90 4.59 -26.08
C LYS A 164 -3.13 3.27 -26.02
N GLY A 165 -3.76 2.18 -25.56
CA GLY A 165 -3.13 0.86 -25.42
C GLY A 165 -2.15 0.78 -24.24
N VAL A 166 -2.25 1.67 -23.26
CA VAL A 166 -1.38 1.70 -22.07
C VAL A 166 -2.06 0.94 -20.93
N ALA A 167 -1.39 -0.07 -20.38
CA ALA A 167 -1.86 -0.81 -19.23
C ALA A 167 -1.76 0.04 -17.95
N VAL A 168 -2.57 -0.29 -16.92
CA VAL A 168 -2.56 0.38 -15.62
C VAL A 168 -2.30 -0.63 -14.51
N HIS A 169 -1.24 -0.41 -13.73
CA HIS A 169 -0.94 -1.13 -12.49
C HIS A 169 -1.26 -0.25 -11.28
N LEU A 170 -1.96 -0.83 -10.29
CA LEU A 170 -2.27 -0.16 -9.03
C LEU A 170 -1.45 -0.74 -7.88
N ASP A 171 -0.55 0.08 -7.30
CA ASP A 171 -0.05 -0.19 -5.97
C ASP A 171 -1.19 0.04 -4.96
N GLY A 172 -1.87 -1.03 -4.66
CA GLY A 172 -2.99 -1.10 -3.72
C GLY A 172 -2.56 -1.55 -2.32
N THR A 173 -1.33 -1.23 -1.92
CA THR A 173 -0.76 -1.65 -0.63
C THR A 173 -1.77 -1.54 0.53
N ARG A 174 -2.60 -0.49 0.54
CA ARG A 174 -3.68 -0.26 1.52
C ARG A 174 -5.03 -0.07 0.84
N ILE A 175 -5.31 -0.78 -0.22
CA ILE A 175 -6.55 -0.62 -1.00
C ILE A 175 -7.80 -0.94 -0.17
N ASN A 176 -7.72 -1.85 0.80
CA ASN A 176 -8.82 -2.13 1.72
C ASN A 176 -9.13 -0.92 2.62
N ASN A 177 -8.13 -0.14 3.05
CA ASN A 177 -8.35 1.12 3.74
C ASN A 177 -9.05 2.13 2.83
N ALA A 178 -8.60 2.29 1.58
CA ALA A 178 -9.24 3.17 0.62
C ALA A 178 -10.71 2.78 0.34
N ALA A 179 -10.99 1.48 0.18
CA ALA A 179 -12.33 0.95 -0.05
C ALA A 179 -13.29 1.28 1.11
N ILE A 180 -12.83 1.12 2.36
CA ILE A 180 -13.60 1.47 3.56
C ILE A 180 -13.89 2.97 3.60
N TYR A 181 -12.87 3.81 3.44
CA TYR A 181 -13.05 5.27 3.48
C TYR A 181 -14.01 5.77 2.39
N LEU A 182 -13.85 5.25 1.16
CA LEU A 182 -14.68 5.63 0.02
C LEU A 182 -16.07 4.98 0.05
N ASN A 183 -16.34 4.10 1.01
CA ASN A 183 -17.56 3.29 1.08
C ASN A 183 -17.85 2.62 -0.28
N THR A 184 -16.83 2.05 -0.90
CA THR A 184 -16.88 1.43 -2.22
C THR A 184 -16.33 0.00 -2.12
N PRO A 185 -17.02 -1.02 -2.64
CA PRO A 185 -16.48 -2.39 -2.71
C PRO A 185 -15.11 -2.37 -3.40
N VAL A 186 -14.18 -3.16 -2.87
CA VAL A 186 -12.78 -3.11 -3.36
C VAL A 186 -12.65 -3.59 -4.81
N ASP A 187 -13.44 -4.58 -5.21
CA ASP A 187 -13.52 -5.09 -6.57
C ASP A 187 -14.01 -4.02 -7.56
N GLU A 188 -15.01 -3.22 -7.16
CA GLU A 188 -15.47 -2.09 -7.97
C GLU A 188 -14.42 -0.97 -8.09
N LEU A 189 -13.67 -0.72 -7.00
CA LEU A 189 -12.63 0.31 -6.98
C LEU A 189 -11.45 -0.05 -7.89
N VAL A 190 -11.11 -1.34 -7.99
CA VAL A 190 -10.00 -1.83 -8.81
C VAL A 190 -10.44 -2.43 -10.15
N ALA A 191 -11.74 -2.41 -10.47
CA ALA A 191 -12.25 -2.99 -11.70
C ALA A 191 -11.49 -2.55 -12.97
N PRO A 192 -11.22 -1.25 -13.18
CA PRO A 192 -10.65 -0.78 -14.45
C PRO A 192 -9.14 -0.99 -14.57
N VAL A 193 -8.40 -1.32 -13.50
CA VAL A 193 -6.94 -1.52 -13.59
C VAL A 193 -6.59 -2.91 -14.12
N ASN A 194 -5.49 -3.04 -14.87
CA ASN A 194 -5.05 -4.32 -15.43
C ASN A 194 -4.47 -5.25 -14.35
N SER A 195 -3.78 -4.66 -13.36
CA SER A 195 -3.29 -5.41 -12.20
C SER A 195 -3.32 -4.56 -10.93
N VAL A 196 -3.46 -5.24 -9.81
CA VAL A 196 -3.39 -4.63 -8.48
C VAL A 196 -2.55 -5.47 -7.54
N MET A 197 -1.67 -4.83 -6.77
CA MET A 197 -0.96 -5.44 -5.66
C MET A 197 -1.55 -4.94 -4.35
N PHE A 198 -1.79 -5.84 -3.36
CA PHE A 198 -2.17 -5.42 -2.02
C PHE A 198 -1.41 -6.19 -0.94
N CYS A 199 -1.15 -5.53 0.19
CA CYS A 199 -0.39 -6.12 1.29
C CYS A 199 -1.30 -6.87 2.27
N LEU A 200 -0.84 -8.04 2.71
CA LEU A 200 -1.39 -8.79 3.84
C LEU A 200 -0.70 -8.41 5.17
N SER A 201 0.56 -7.95 5.08
CA SER A 201 1.48 -7.72 6.21
C SER A 201 1.53 -6.28 6.71
N LYS A 202 0.41 -5.57 6.66
CA LYS A 202 0.23 -4.23 7.24
C LYS A 202 -1.02 -4.23 8.13
N GLY A 203 -1.98 -3.34 7.94
CA GLY A 203 -3.20 -3.29 8.74
C GLY A 203 -3.96 -4.62 8.83
N LEU A 204 -3.86 -5.48 7.82
CA LEU A 204 -4.44 -6.83 7.84
C LEU A 204 -3.69 -7.83 8.76
N GLY A 205 -2.50 -7.52 9.23
CA GLY A 205 -1.81 -8.20 10.32
C GLY A 205 -1.20 -9.57 10.01
N ALA A 206 -1.18 -10.04 8.76
CA ALA A 206 -0.40 -11.23 8.42
C ALA A 206 1.10 -10.96 8.63
N PRO A 207 1.91 -11.96 9.07
CA PRO A 207 3.32 -11.72 9.40
C PRO A 207 4.17 -11.38 8.20
N VAL A 208 3.74 -11.78 6.99
CA VAL A 208 4.48 -11.60 5.75
C VAL A 208 3.54 -11.70 4.55
N GLY A 209 3.90 -11.07 3.44
CA GLY A 209 3.33 -11.33 2.14
C GLY A 209 2.36 -10.26 1.63
N SER A 210 2.13 -10.38 0.34
CA SER A 210 1.22 -9.56 -0.45
C SER A 210 0.64 -10.40 -1.58
N MET A 211 -0.40 -9.88 -2.21
CA MET A 211 -1.04 -10.51 -3.36
C MET A 211 -0.87 -9.62 -4.59
N LEU A 212 -0.58 -10.22 -5.73
CA LEU A 212 -0.65 -9.58 -7.05
C LEU A 212 -1.79 -10.22 -7.82
N CYS A 213 -2.77 -9.42 -8.24
CA CYS A 213 -3.97 -9.86 -8.93
C CYS A 213 -4.07 -9.22 -10.33
N GLY A 214 -4.61 -9.96 -11.30
CA GLY A 214 -4.80 -9.52 -12.69
C GLY A 214 -5.57 -10.54 -13.50
N ASP A 215 -5.51 -10.45 -14.84
CA ASP A 215 -6.01 -11.50 -15.69
C ASP A 215 -5.14 -12.77 -15.61
N HIS A 216 -5.65 -13.89 -16.11
CA HIS A 216 -4.99 -15.18 -16.02
C HIS A 216 -3.62 -15.17 -16.72
N ASP A 217 -3.56 -14.65 -17.94
CA ASP A 217 -2.33 -14.66 -18.75
C ASP A 217 -1.24 -13.79 -18.11
N PHE A 218 -1.62 -12.62 -17.61
CA PHE A 218 -0.70 -11.77 -16.85
C PHE A 218 -0.13 -12.50 -15.62
N ILE A 219 -0.95 -13.20 -14.84
CA ILE A 219 -0.48 -13.90 -13.63
C ILE A 219 0.43 -15.08 -13.99
N VAL A 220 0.18 -15.79 -15.08
CA VAL A 220 1.08 -16.86 -15.58
C VAL A 220 2.47 -16.27 -15.89
N GLU A 221 2.55 -15.17 -16.61
CA GLU A 221 3.83 -14.50 -16.92
C GLU A 221 4.46 -13.87 -15.65
N ALA A 222 3.66 -13.29 -14.76
CA ALA A 222 4.13 -12.74 -13.49
C ALA A 222 4.77 -13.82 -12.59
N LYS A 223 4.27 -15.03 -12.59
CA LYS A 223 4.90 -16.16 -11.87
C LYS A 223 6.31 -16.48 -12.41
N LYS A 224 6.51 -16.40 -13.73
CA LYS A 224 7.85 -16.55 -14.35
C LYS A 224 8.78 -15.38 -13.95
N THR A 225 8.28 -14.16 -14.02
CA THR A 225 8.99 -12.96 -13.59
C THR A 225 9.38 -13.05 -12.11
N ARG A 226 8.44 -13.40 -11.22
CA ARG A 226 8.71 -13.64 -9.79
C ARG A 226 9.85 -14.65 -9.58
N THR A 227 9.84 -15.74 -10.33
CA THR A 227 10.88 -16.76 -10.26
C THR A 227 12.25 -16.20 -10.65
N SER A 228 12.32 -15.40 -11.71
CA SER A 228 13.57 -14.81 -12.20
C SER A 228 14.23 -13.85 -11.22
N ILE A 229 13.44 -13.22 -10.33
CA ILE A 229 13.92 -12.30 -9.28
C ILE A 229 14.00 -12.96 -7.89
N GLY A 230 13.94 -14.31 -7.83
CA GLY A 230 14.16 -15.06 -6.59
C GLY A 230 12.97 -15.13 -5.65
N GLY A 231 11.75 -14.86 -6.12
CA GLY A 231 10.54 -14.81 -5.29
C GLY A 231 9.77 -16.13 -5.16
N THR A 232 10.26 -17.22 -5.74
CA THR A 232 9.62 -18.54 -5.61
C THR A 232 9.88 -19.12 -4.23
N MET A 233 8.80 -19.54 -3.58
CA MET A 233 8.85 -20.21 -2.28
C MET A 233 8.42 -21.67 -2.44
N ARG A 234 8.71 -22.52 -1.43
CA ARG A 234 8.32 -23.92 -1.38
C ARG A 234 7.03 -24.09 -0.56
N GLN A 235 7.10 -24.57 0.64
CA GLN A 235 5.96 -24.82 1.53
C GLN A 235 5.39 -23.50 2.09
N ALA A 236 4.99 -22.60 1.20
CA ALA A 236 4.52 -21.26 1.55
C ALA A 236 3.12 -21.25 2.17
N GLY A 237 2.42 -22.37 2.17
CA GLY A 237 1.13 -22.55 2.84
C GLY A 237 1.16 -22.18 4.32
N VAL A 238 2.30 -22.36 4.99
CA VAL A 238 2.50 -21.88 6.38
C VAL A 238 2.24 -20.38 6.49
N LEU A 239 2.71 -19.59 5.52
CA LEU A 239 2.54 -18.13 5.50
C LEU A 239 1.16 -17.75 4.93
N ALA A 240 0.73 -18.45 3.89
CA ALA A 240 -0.55 -18.21 3.22
C ALA A 240 -1.75 -18.42 4.15
N ALA A 241 -1.67 -19.34 5.09
CA ALA A 241 -2.72 -19.59 6.09
C ALA A 241 -3.03 -18.34 6.93
N ALA A 242 -2.02 -17.57 7.33
CA ALA A 242 -2.24 -16.28 8.01
C ALA A 242 -2.89 -15.25 7.07
N GLY A 243 -2.53 -15.25 5.78
CA GLY A 243 -3.14 -14.40 4.77
C GLY A 243 -4.63 -14.69 4.57
N ILE A 244 -5.04 -15.96 4.63
CA ILE A 244 -6.46 -16.36 4.57
C ILE A 244 -7.24 -15.75 5.74
N VAL A 245 -6.73 -15.89 6.97
CA VAL A 245 -7.36 -15.28 8.17
C VAL A 245 -7.41 -13.76 8.03
N ALA A 246 -6.32 -13.14 7.54
CA ALA A 246 -6.24 -11.70 7.33
C ALA A 246 -7.35 -11.19 6.38
N ILE A 247 -7.57 -11.85 5.24
CA ILE A 247 -8.63 -11.49 4.29
C ILE A 247 -10.02 -11.69 4.89
N GLN A 248 -10.22 -12.79 5.63
CA GLN A 248 -11.54 -13.15 6.15
C GLN A 248 -12.00 -12.32 7.35
N LYS A 249 -11.07 -11.87 8.21
CA LYS A 249 -11.42 -11.34 9.54
C LYS A 249 -10.89 -9.94 9.84
N GLU A 250 -9.80 -9.51 9.22
CA GLU A 250 -9.14 -8.27 9.63
C GLU A 250 -9.53 -7.05 8.77
N ARG A 251 -10.24 -7.26 7.68
CA ARG A 251 -10.60 -6.18 6.76
C ARG A 251 -11.57 -5.18 7.40
N ASP A 252 -12.67 -5.68 7.97
CA ASP A 252 -13.71 -4.82 8.53
C ASP A 252 -13.22 -4.05 9.76
N ARG A 253 -12.25 -4.62 10.49
CA ARG A 253 -11.61 -3.97 11.63
C ARG A 253 -10.81 -2.70 11.25
N LEU A 254 -10.40 -2.54 10.02
CA LEU A 254 -9.63 -1.36 9.59
C LEU A 254 -10.38 -0.03 9.84
N VAL A 255 -11.70 -0.06 10.01
CA VAL A 255 -12.49 1.11 10.40
C VAL A 255 -12.03 1.68 11.74
N GLU A 256 -11.65 0.82 12.71
CA GLU A 256 -11.14 1.24 14.02
C GLU A 256 -9.83 2.01 13.90
N ASP A 257 -8.96 1.58 12.97
CA ASP A 257 -7.71 2.30 12.69
C ASP A 257 -7.98 3.69 12.13
N HIS A 258 -8.99 3.85 11.27
CA HIS A 258 -9.39 5.16 10.72
C HIS A 258 -9.98 6.05 11.81
N GLU A 259 -10.85 5.53 12.68
CA GLU A 259 -11.43 6.26 13.80
C GLU A 259 -10.34 6.75 14.76
N ASN A 260 -9.34 5.92 15.06
CA ASN A 260 -8.21 6.28 15.88
C ASN A 260 -7.33 7.36 15.22
N ALA A 261 -7.08 7.27 13.91
CA ALA A 261 -6.36 8.30 13.19
C ALA A 261 -7.10 9.65 13.21
N ARG A 262 -8.41 9.61 12.96
CA ARG A 262 -9.27 10.78 12.99
C ARG A 262 -9.31 11.42 14.38
N LEU A 263 -9.50 10.62 15.42
CA LEU A 263 -9.50 11.08 16.81
C LEU A 263 -8.19 11.78 17.18
N LEU A 264 -7.03 11.19 16.80
CA LEU A 264 -5.73 11.82 17.07
C LEU A 264 -5.65 13.20 16.40
N ALA A 265 -6.02 13.27 15.12
CA ALA A 265 -5.98 14.52 14.36
C ALA A 265 -6.89 15.61 15.00
N GLU A 266 -8.14 15.28 15.33
CA GLU A 266 -9.11 16.19 15.97
C GLU A 266 -8.62 16.72 17.32
N ARG A 267 -7.91 15.89 18.09
CA ARG A 267 -7.39 16.30 19.41
C ARG A 267 -6.19 17.23 19.34
N ILE A 268 -5.49 17.31 18.21
CA ILE A 268 -4.28 18.13 18.05
C ILE A 268 -4.42 19.23 16.99
N GLU A 269 -5.51 19.28 16.21
CA GLU A 269 -5.68 20.26 15.13
C GLU A 269 -5.66 21.72 15.57
N HIS A 270 -6.10 22.00 16.81
CA HIS A 270 -6.15 23.37 17.34
C HIS A 270 -4.80 23.88 17.88
N ASN A 271 -3.77 23.05 17.85
CA ASN A 271 -2.44 23.42 18.34
C ASN A 271 -1.74 24.33 17.32
N ARG A 272 -1.33 25.53 17.79
CA ARG A 272 -0.74 26.57 16.89
C ARG A 272 0.68 26.27 16.43
N LYS A 273 1.32 25.24 16.97
CA LYS A 273 2.70 24.83 16.63
C LYS A 273 2.77 23.78 15.53
N ILE A 274 1.62 23.28 15.11
CA ILE A 274 1.49 22.26 14.05
C ILE A 274 0.31 22.60 13.14
N ASN A 275 0.31 22.05 11.91
CA ASN A 275 -0.85 22.09 11.03
C ASN A 275 -1.28 20.69 10.65
N ILE A 276 -2.56 20.42 10.76
CA ILE A 276 -3.23 19.22 10.25
C ILE A 276 -4.47 19.67 9.51
N ASN A 277 -4.68 19.13 8.32
CA ASN A 277 -5.96 19.24 7.65
C ASN A 277 -6.76 17.96 7.91
N ILE A 278 -7.81 18.04 8.72
CA ILE A 278 -8.67 16.90 9.08
C ILE A 278 -9.26 16.21 7.85
N GLU A 279 -9.60 16.96 6.80
CA GLU A 279 -10.14 16.40 5.56
C GLU A 279 -9.13 15.55 4.77
N ASP A 280 -7.84 15.66 5.10
CA ASP A 280 -6.79 14.82 4.51
C ASP A 280 -6.54 13.52 5.32
N VAL A 281 -7.11 13.41 6.54
CA VAL A 281 -7.07 12.19 7.36
C VAL A 281 -8.19 11.25 6.93
N GLN A 282 -7.95 10.54 5.85
CA GLN A 282 -8.96 9.71 5.18
C GLN A 282 -8.86 8.23 5.54
N THR A 283 -7.72 7.80 6.01
CA THR A 283 -7.46 6.40 6.38
C THR A 283 -6.73 6.34 7.72
N ASN A 284 -5.94 5.33 7.93
CA ASN A 284 -5.14 5.12 9.14
C ASN A 284 -3.83 5.93 9.18
N ILE A 285 -3.62 6.89 8.26
CA ILE A 285 -2.37 7.65 8.17
C ILE A 285 -2.65 9.14 8.43
N ILE A 286 -1.86 9.73 9.31
CA ILE A 286 -1.89 11.16 9.64
C ILE A 286 -0.59 11.79 9.15
N ARG A 287 -0.70 12.91 8.42
CA ARG A 287 0.42 13.74 8.02
C ARG A 287 0.34 15.09 8.74
N MET A 288 1.25 15.33 9.65
CA MET A 288 1.33 16.54 10.47
C MET A 288 2.46 17.44 9.97
N ASP A 289 2.17 18.70 9.65
CA ASP A 289 3.16 19.74 9.33
C ASP A 289 3.63 20.41 10.61
N VAL A 290 4.93 20.35 10.88
CA VAL A 290 5.56 20.92 12.08
C VAL A 290 6.23 22.28 11.82
N SER A 291 6.10 22.83 10.62
CA SER A 291 6.70 24.14 10.25
C SER A 291 6.36 25.28 11.23
N PRO A 292 5.13 25.37 11.81
CA PRO A 292 4.81 26.42 12.76
C PRO A 292 5.58 26.35 14.07
N SER A 293 6.18 25.19 14.40
CA SER A 293 6.97 25.00 15.63
C SER A 293 8.37 25.61 15.56
N SER A 294 8.81 26.02 14.38
CA SER A 294 10.21 26.43 14.07
C SER A 294 11.23 25.28 14.14
N TYR A 295 10.80 24.05 14.39
CA TYR A 295 11.62 22.85 14.35
C TYR A 295 11.50 22.15 13.00
N ASP A 296 12.59 21.50 12.55
CA ASP A 296 12.47 20.50 11.50
C ASP A 296 11.79 19.23 12.04
N ALA A 297 11.22 18.44 11.14
CA ALA A 297 10.47 17.24 11.53
C ALA A 297 11.33 16.20 12.27
N LYS A 298 12.63 16.13 12.01
CA LYS A 298 13.54 15.20 12.68
C LYS A 298 13.76 15.60 14.14
N THR A 299 14.00 16.88 14.38
CA THR A 299 14.14 17.44 15.75
C THR A 299 12.84 17.30 16.53
N PHE A 300 11.69 17.59 15.89
CA PHE A 300 10.37 17.42 16.49
C PHE A 300 10.10 15.94 16.84
N GLN A 301 10.37 15.02 15.92
CA GLN A 301 10.27 13.57 16.15
C GLN A 301 11.09 13.12 17.36
N GLN A 302 12.34 13.58 17.49
CA GLN A 302 13.20 13.24 18.63
C GLN A 302 12.63 13.77 19.95
N GLY A 303 11.98 14.94 19.92
CA GLY A 303 11.26 15.52 21.05
C GLY A 303 10.09 14.66 21.53
N LEU A 304 9.30 14.13 20.57
CA LEU A 304 8.21 13.19 20.86
C LEU A 304 8.74 11.85 21.39
N GLU A 305 9.80 11.32 20.78
CA GLU A 305 10.35 10.01 21.19
C GLU A 305 10.88 10.04 22.63
N LYS A 306 11.53 11.12 23.06
CA LYS A 306 11.95 11.32 24.46
C LYS A 306 10.77 11.33 25.45
N ARG A 307 9.54 11.59 24.98
CA ARG A 307 8.31 11.64 25.76
C ARG A 307 7.44 10.40 25.63
N GLY A 308 7.92 9.38 24.91
CA GLY A 308 7.24 8.10 24.82
C GLY A 308 6.39 7.91 23.56
N LEU A 309 6.48 8.80 22.56
CA LEU A 309 5.75 8.68 21.29
C LEU A 309 6.71 8.55 20.10
N LYS A 310 6.64 7.43 19.37
CA LYS A 310 7.39 7.20 18.13
C LYS A 310 6.54 7.52 16.91
N ALA A 311 7.10 8.32 16.01
CA ALA A 311 6.54 8.67 14.71
C ALA A 311 7.66 8.76 13.65
N ASN A 312 7.34 8.98 12.40
CA ASN A 312 8.34 9.09 11.33
C ASN A 312 8.38 10.49 10.72
N ALA A 313 9.54 11.15 10.75
CA ALA A 313 9.82 12.31 9.90
C ALA A 313 9.96 11.83 8.45
N ILE A 314 9.07 12.27 7.55
CA ILE A 314 9.04 11.87 6.14
C ILE A 314 9.57 12.94 5.19
N SER A 315 9.84 14.13 5.70
CA SER A 315 10.50 15.23 5.03
C SER A 315 11.03 16.21 6.07
N GLU A 316 11.60 17.33 5.66
CA GLU A 316 12.04 18.40 6.56
C GLU A 316 10.90 18.97 7.44
N LYS A 317 9.65 18.94 6.94
CA LYS A 317 8.49 19.60 7.55
C LYS A 317 7.40 18.65 8.05
N PHE A 318 7.36 17.42 7.56
CA PHE A 318 6.24 16.53 7.79
C PHE A 318 6.61 15.32 8.65
N ILE A 319 5.79 15.09 9.68
CA ILE A 319 5.75 13.86 10.46
C ILE A 319 4.55 13.02 9.98
N ARG A 320 4.79 11.72 9.81
CA ARG A 320 3.75 10.73 9.54
C ARG A 320 3.55 9.84 10.76
N MET A 321 2.29 9.68 11.14
CA MET A 321 1.83 8.74 12.14
C MET A 321 0.85 7.75 11.49
N VAL A 322 0.83 6.50 11.95
CA VAL A 322 -0.02 5.44 11.40
C VAL A 322 -0.64 4.67 12.56
N THR A 323 -1.96 4.56 12.55
CA THR A 323 -2.72 3.73 13.49
C THR A 323 -2.89 2.32 12.96
N TYR A 324 -2.96 1.35 13.86
CA TYR A 324 -3.10 -0.06 13.55
C TYR A 324 -3.58 -0.82 14.80
N ARG A 325 -3.95 -2.09 14.66
CA ARG A 325 -4.66 -2.90 15.67
C ARG A 325 -4.14 -2.78 17.11
N GLU A 326 -2.83 -2.73 17.32
CA GLU A 326 -2.24 -2.64 18.66
C GLU A 326 -2.30 -1.24 19.28
N ILE A 327 -2.79 -0.24 18.55
CA ILE A 327 -2.98 1.14 19.03
C ILE A 327 -4.44 1.32 19.43
N GLN A 328 -4.67 1.33 20.73
CA GLN A 328 -6.01 1.46 21.31
C GLN A 328 -6.40 2.94 21.50
N ARG A 329 -7.68 3.19 21.75
CA ARG A 329 -8.20 4.55 21.94
C ARG A 329 -7.48 5.32 23.07
N ASP A 330 -7.10 4.64 24.17
CA ASP A 330 -6.37 5.25 25.26
C ASP A 330 -4.94 5.65 24.86
N ASP A 331 -4.27 4.84 24.01
CA ASP A 331 -2.98 5.21 23.43
C ASP A 331 -3.09 6.48 22.56
N ILE A 332 -4.19 6.65 21.86
CA ILE A 332 -4.45 7.85 21.04
C ILE A 332 -4.64 9.10 21.91
N ILE A 333 -5.37 8.97 23.01
CA ILE A 333 -5.55 10.05 23.98
C ILE A 333 -4.19 10.45 24.59
N GLU A 334 -3.39 9.47 25.01
CA GLU A 334 -2.05 9.72 25.54
C GLU A 334 -1.12 10.34 24.49
N ALA A 335 -1.12 9.80 23.25
CA ALA A 335 -0.32 10.36 22.14
C ALA A 335 -0.68 11.83 21.85
N SER A 336 -1.97 12.16 21.87
CA SER A 336 -2.42 13.55 21.68
C SER A 336 -1.95 14.48 22.79
N ASN A 337 -1.99 14.02 24.05
CA ASN A 337 -1.48 14.79 25.18
C ASN A 337 0.03 15.01 25.07
N ILE A 338 0.81 13.96 24.74
CA ILE A 338 2.27 14.08 24.50
C ILE A 338 2.58 15.13 23.42
N ILE A 339 1.82 15.15 22.32
CA ILE A 339 2.04 16.12 21.24
C ILE A 339 1.72 17.54 21.73
N ASN A 340 0.58 17.75 22.40
CA ASN A 340 0.15 19.06 22.88
C ASN A 340 1.11 19.59 23.95
N ASP A 341 1.44 18.79 24.96
CA ASP A 341 2.40 19.16 26.02
C ASP A 341 3.77 19.50 25.44
N PHE A 342 4.24 18.75 24.43
CA PHE A 342 5.49 19.08 23.76
C PHE A 342 5.42 20.40 23.03
N CYS A 343 4.34 20.69 22.35
CA CYS A 343 4.13 21.96 21.66
C CYS A 343 4.06 23.16 22.60
N GLU A 344 3.53 23.00 23.82
CA GLU A 344 3.51 24.07 24.84
C GLU A 344 4.89 24.47 25.33
N LEU A 345 5.87 23.58 25.19
CA LEU A 345 7.27 23.85 25.58
C LEU A 345 8.07 24.55 24.46
N LEU A 346 7.50 24.72 23.28
CA LEU A 346 8.11 25.36 22.11
C LEU A 346 7.67 26.82 21.96
#